data_52a087551b9c66eab80f304d51dc08df
#
_entry.id   52a087551b9c66eab80f304d51dc08df
#
_cell.length_a   1.000
_cell.length_b   1.000
_cell.length_c   1.000
_cell.angle_alpha   90.00
_cell.angle_beta   90.00
_cell.angle_gamma   90.00
#
_symmetry.space_group_name_H-M   'P 1'
#
loop_
_entity.id
_entity.type
_entity.pdbx_description
1 polymer ?
#
loop_
_entity_poly.entity_id
_entity_poly.type
_entity_poly.pdbx_seq_one_letter_code
_entity_poly.pdbx_strand_id
1 'polypeptide(L)'
;MKHIAFFTLSMMRGGAEGVIARLCNDYLRLRYRITIVTCMNCPAEYSLDPSIELVCLDNEGALYRNLGERFLKRRKRLALVLDKIAPDLLISFLPEPNFLALSLKRRFDFPMIISVRNDPQKEYRNKVYYTLMRHWYPKADGYVFQTKQAGAYFAFSKHITECMEMIPNPLGNDYLELKRADHREKKIVHVGRLDPQKNQILLLNACKSVFQKYPEYTLEIYGEGKLLKELTQVAQEPGLAGKVQFCGNVGDLKKRIQKASVFVLSSDYEGMPNALMEAMAAGIPVVSTDCPCGGPAYLIQDGSNGRLVPVGDQEALSAAISELLEKPELAEEMAENAIQRMKEFYPEQIYAKWGEYIHKFI
;
A
#
# COMPACT_ATOMS: atom_id res chain seq x y z
N MET A 1 -25.55 -11.21 -15.35
CA MET A 1 -24.69 -10.25 -14.61
C MET A 1 -23.42 -10.99 -14.27
N LYS A 2 -22.27 -10.52 -14.71
CA LYS A 2 -20.97 -11.16 -14.46
C LYS A 2 -20.62 -11.10 -12.96
N HIS A 3 -19.97 -12.13 -12.44
CA HIS A 3 -19.61 -12.27 -11.05
C HIS A 3 -18.08 -12.24 -10.86
N ILE A 4 -17.57 -11.25 -10.13
CA ILE A 4 -16.15 -11.13 -9.80
C ILE A 4 -15.97 -11.47 -8.32
N ALA A 5 -15.07 -12.41 -8.03
CA ALA A 5 -14.63 -12.70 -6.68
C ALA A 5 -13.27 -12.06 -6.41
N PHE A 6 -13.16 -11.31 -5.31
CA PHE A 6 -11.88 -10.78 -4.81
C PHE A 6 -11.41 -11.63 -3.64
N PHE A 7 -10.14 -12.03 -3.65
CA PHE A 7 -9.58 -12.87 -2.60
C PHE A 7 -8.37 -12.22 -1.95
N THR A 8 -8.40 -12.09 -0.63
CA THR A 8 -7.34 -11.44 0.16
C THR A 8 -7.15 -12.10 1.53
N LEU A 9 -6.16 -11.63 2.29
CA LEU A 9 -5.88 -12.16 3.63
C LEU A 9 -6.97 -11.77 4.65
N SER A 10 -7.34 -10.50 4.66
CA SER A 10 -8.35 -9.90 5.54
C SER A 10 -8.92 -8.63 4.90
N MET A 11 -9.88 -7.96 5.56
CA MET A 11 -10.33 -6.60 5.22
C MET A 11 -10.03 -5.59 6.34
N MET A 12 -9.02 -5.87 7.16
CA MET A 12 -8.49 -4.91 8.14
C MET A 12 -7.80 -3.73 7.46
N ARG A 13 -7.43 -2.70 8.20
CA ARG A 13 -6.70 -1.54 7.64
C ARG A 13 -5.37 -1.95 7.02
N GLY A 14 -5.25 -1.73 5.72
CA GLY A 14 -4.07 -2.02 4.91
C GLY A 14 -4.17 -1.38 3.53
N GLY A 15 -3.03 -1.24 2.85
CA GLY A 15 -3.00 -0.59 1.54
C GLY A 15 -3.71 -1.38 0.45
N ALA A 16 -3.56 -2.71 0.44
CA ALA A 16 -4.21 -3.60 -0.54
C ALA A 16 -5.73 -3.69 -0.30
N GLU A 17 -6.12 -3.81 0.96
CA GLU A 17 -7.51 -3.92 1.39
C GLU A 17 -8.33 -2.67 1.02
N GLY A 18 -7.73 -1.48 1.20
CA GLY A 18 -8.34 -0.23 0.78
C GLY A 18 -8.54 -0.14 -0.75
N VAL A 19 -7.61 -0.69 -1.53
CA VAL A 19 -7.78 -0.80 -2.99
C VAL A 19 -8.91 -1.76 -3.34
N ILE A 20 -8.96 -2.93 -2.70
CA ILE A 20 -10.03 -3.92 -2.92
C ILE A 20 -11.40 -3.32 -2.60
N ALA A 21 -11.55 -2.67 -1.44
CA ALA A 21 -12.82 -2.07 -1.04
C ALA A 21 -13.31 -1.04 -2.08
N ARG A 22 -12.42 -0.18 -2.57
CA ARG A 22 -12.75 0.82 -3.60
C ARG A 22 -13.14 0.18 -4.92
N LEU A 23 -12.35 -0.80 -5.40
CA LEU A 23 -12.66 -1.52 -6.64
C LEU A 23 -14.01 -2.25 -6.54
N CYS A 24 -14.27 -2.94 -5.43
CA CYS A 24 -15.52 -3.68 -5.24
C CYS A 24 -16.74 -2.76 -5.27
N ASN A 25 -16.68 -1.62 -4.58
CA ASN A 25 -17.77 -0.64 -4.58
C ASN A 25 -17.99 -0.03 -5.98
N ASP A 26 -16.93 0.18 -6.77
CA ASP A 26 -17.03 0.73 -8.12
C ASP A 26 -17.61 -0.30 -9.10
N TYR A 27 -17.11 -1.53 -9.10
CA TYR A 27 -17.63 -2.60 -9.98
C TYR A 27 -19.07 -2.99 -9.67
N LEU A 28 -19.48 -2.86 -8.41
CA LEU A 28 -20.89 -3.02 -8.07
C LEU A 28 -21.79 -1.99 -8.80
N ARG A 29 -21.34 -0.72 -8.87
CA ARG A 29 -22.04 0.35 -9.62
C ARG A 29 -22.11 0.04 -11.12
N LEU A 30 -21.11 -0.65 -11.65
CA LEU A 30 -21.08 -1.14 -13.03
C LEU A 30 -21.90 -2.41 -13.26
N ARG A 31 -22.73 -2.80 -12.26
CA ARG A 31 -23.63 -3.96 -12.29
C ARG A 31 -22.91 -5.31 -12.36
N TYR A 32 -21.74 -5.43 -11.79
CA TYR A 32 -21.15 -6.73 -11.49
C TYR A 32 -21.71 -7.27 -10.16
N ARG A 33 -21.85 -8.58 -10.04
CA ARG A 33 -21.98 -9.23 -8.74
C ARG A 33 -20.58 -9.32 -8.11
N ILE A 34 -20.45 -8.93 -6.84
CA ILE A 34 -19.16 -8.90 -6.14
C ILE A 34 -19.23 -9.78 -4.90
N THR A 35 -18.24 -10.66 -4.75
CA THR A 35 -17.99 -11.39 -3.51
C THR A 35 -16.53 -11.13 -3.07
N ILE A 36 -16.34 -10.77 -1.81
CA ILE A 36 -15.00 -10.70 -1.20
C ILE A 36 -14.80 -11.96 -0.37
N VAL A 37 -13.73 -12.70 -0.67
CA VAL A 37 -13.32 -13.87 0.12
C VAL A 37 -12.10 -13.49 0.93
N THR A 38 -12.08 -13.78 2.23
CA THR A 38 -10.93 -13.53 3.11
C THR A 38 -10.42 -14.82 3.73
N CYS A 39 -9.10 -14.89 3.97
CA CYS A 39 -8.53 -16.00 4.75
C CYS A 39 -8.94 -15.91 6.22
N MET A 40 -8.81 -14.72 6.80
CA MET A 40 -9.01 -14.47 8.24
C MET A 40 -10.42 -13.91 8.49
N ASN A 41 -11.05 -14.38 9.55
CA ASN A 41 -12.30 -13.83 10.05
C ASN A 41 -12.00 -12.61 10.95
N CYS A 42 -11.95 -11.44 10.33
CA CYS A 42 -11.75 -10.16 10.99
C CYS A 42 -12.81 -9.16 10.51
N PRO A 43 -13.22 -8.20 11.35
CA PRO A 43 -14.11 -7.12 10.93
C PRO A 43 -13.53 -6.38 9.71
N ALA A 44 -14.39 -6.01 8.76
CA ALA A 44 -14.01 -5.11 7.69
C ALA A 44 -13.89 -3.68 8.24
N GLU A 45 -12.71 -3.07 8.07
CA GLU A 45 -12.46 -1.69 8.52
C GLU A 45 -12.63 -0.65 7.41
N TYR A 46 -13.04 -1.10 6.23
CA TYR A 46 -13.40 -0.27 5.09
C TYR A 46 -14.91 -0.32 4.86
N SER A 47 -15.48 0.81 4.43
CA SER A 47 -16.88 0.88 4.05
C SER A 47 -17.11 0.06 2.77
N LEU A 48 -17.90 -0.97 2.88
CA LEU A 48 -18.36 -1.81 1.78
C LEU A 48 -19.86 -1.60 1.59
N ASP A 49 -20.30 -1.61 0.34
CA ASP A 49 -21.75 -1.62 0.05
C ASP A 49 -22.38 -2.88 0.65
N PRO A 50 -23.56 -2.78 1.31
CA PRO A 50 -24.22 -3.93 1.95
C PRO A 50 -24.57 -5.09 1.01
N SER A 51 -24.60 -4.86 -0.30
CA SER A 51 -24.84 -5.92 -1.29
C SER A 51 -23.58 -6.72 -1.66
N ILE A 52 -22.40 -6.31 -1.19
CA ILE A 52 -21.15 -7.06 -1.35
C ILE A 52 -21.14 -8.21 -0.34
N GLU A 53 -21.12 -9.44 -0.85
CA GLU A 53 -21.02 -10.63 0.00
C GLU A 53 -19.58 -10.79 0.52
N LEU A 54 -19.39 -10.82 1.85
CA LEU A 54 -18.12 -11.10 2.51
C LEU A 54 -18.10 -12.53 3.05
N VAL A 55 -17.18 -13.36 2.57
CA VAL A 55 -17.04 -14.77 2.96
C VAL A 55 -15.67 -15.00 3.59
N CYS A 56 -15.65 -15.48 4.83
CA CYS A 56 -14.40 -15.79 5.55
C CYS A 56 -14.09 -17.29 5.50
N LEU A 57 -12.84 -17.63 5.17
CA LEU A 57 -12.41 -19.04 5.16
C LEU A 57 -12.20 -19.59 6.56
N ASP A 58 -11.62 -18.80 7.48
CA ASP A 58 -11.42 -19.22 8.86
C ASP A 58 -12.68 -18.96 9.69
N ASN A 59 -12.96 -19.87 10.63
CA ASN A 59 -13.93 -19.61 11.66
C ASN A 59 -13.35 -18.64 12.68
N GLU A 60 -14.19 -18.00 13.49
CA GLU A 60 -13.74 -17.18 14.60
C GLU A 60 -12.85 -17.99 15.54
N GLY A 61 -11.70 -17.40 15.93
CA GLY A 61 -10.72 -18.06 16.80
C GLY A 61 -10.00 -19.28 16.19
N ALA A 62 -9.97 -19.42 14.86
CA ALA A 62 -9.34 -20.56 14.21
C ALA A 62 -7.86 -20.68 14.58
N LEU A 63 -7.49 -21.84 15.14
CA LEU A 63 -6.10 -22.20 15.48
C LEU A 63 -5.59 -23.32 14.57
N TYR A 64 -4.32 -23.25 14.21
CA TYR A 64 -3.63 -24.21 13.36
C TYR A 64 -2.33 -24.69 14.02
N ARG A 65 -2.04 -25.98 13.95
CA ARG A 65 -0.81 -26.57 14.50
C ARG A 65 0.44 -26.09 13.78
N ASN A 66 0.34 -25.87 12.47
CA ASN A 66 1.43 -25.41 11.62
C ASN A 66 0.92 -24.77 10.31
N LEU A 67 1.85 -24.19 9.55
CA LEU A 67 1.54 -23.52 8.28
C LEU A 67 0.95 -24.46 7.22
N GLY A 68 1.40 -25.73 7.18
CA GLY A 68 0.90 -26.73 6.23
C GLY A 68 -0.57 -27.10 6.49
N GLU A 69 -0.93 -27.32 7.75
CA GLU A 69 -2.33 -27.56 8.13
C GLU A 69 -3.22 -26.37 7.78
N ARG A 70 -2.76 -25.14 8.08
CA ARG A 70 -3.45 -23.91 7.74
C ARG A 70 -3.69 -23.83 6.23
N PHE A 71 -2.67 -24.06 5.44
CA PHE A 71 -2.76 -24.01 3.98
C PHE A 71 -3.78 -25.05 3.46
N LEU A 72 -3.69 -26.31 3.90
CA LEU A 72 -4.59 -27.38 3.44
C LEU A 72 -6.05 -27.12 3.83
N LYS A 73 -6.30 -26.66 5.06
CA LYS A 73 -7.66 -26.34 5.53
C LYS A 73 -8.24 -25.15 4.76
N ARG A 74 -7.48 -24.06 4.61
CA ARG A 74 -7.91 -22.89 3.84
C ARG A 74 -8.14 -23.26 2.37
N ARG A 75 -7.26 -24.04 1.76
CA ARG A 75 -7.43 -24.55 0.39
C ARG A 75 -8.72 -25.32 0.21
N LYS A 76 -9.03 -26.26 1.14
CA LYS A 76 -10.30 -27.02 1.07
C LYS A 76 -11.52 -26.11 1.20
N ARG A 77 -11.49 -25.17 2.15
CA ARG A 77 -12.60 -24.21 2.35
C ARG A 77 -12.76 -23.28 1.15
N LEU A 78 -11.64 -22.75 0.61
CA LEU A 78 -11.66 -21.93 -0.60
C LEU A 78 -12.29 -22.69 -1.77
N ALA A 79 -11.96 -23.97 -1.97
CA ALA A 79 -12.54 -24.77 -3.03
C ALA A 79 -14.08 -24.88 -2.87
N LEU A 80 -14.57 -25.12 -1.66
CA LEU A 80 -16.02 -25.18 -1.38
C LEU A 80 -16.72 -23.83 -1.60
N VAL A 81 -16.07 -22.73 -1.21
CA VAL A 81 -16.60 -21.39 -1.46
C VAL A 81 -16.67 -21.12 -2.95
N LEU A 82 -15.60 -21.39 -3.72
CA LEU A 82 -15.56 -21.17 -5.16
C LEU A 82 -16.55 -22.05 -5.92
N ASP A 83 -16.75 -23.32 -5.50
CA ASP A 83 -17.82 -24.17 -6.05
C ASP A 83 -19.21 -23.55 -5.85
N LYS A 84 -19.45 -22.98 -4.65
CA LYS A 84 -20.75 -22.38 -4.30
C LYS A 84 -21.03 -21.07 -5.04
N ILE A 85 -20.04 -20.17 -5.10
CA ILE A 85 -20.22 -18.83 -5.68
C ILE A 85 -20.08 -18.83 -7.20
N ALA A 86 -19.35 -19.80 -7.78
CA ALA A 86 -19.11 -19.98 -9.22
C ALA A 86 -18.81 -18.64 -9.92
N PRO A 87 -17.69 -17.94 -9.62
CA PRO A 87 -17.43 -16.64 -10.18
C PRO A 87 -17.00 -16.75 -11.66
N ASP A 88 -17.26 -15.71 -12.45
CA ASP A 88 -16.72 -15.59 -13.81
C ASP A 88 -15.23 -15.20 -13.79
N LEU A 89 -14.73 -14.60 -12.70
CA LEU A 89 -13.34 -14.18 -12.52
C LEU A 89 -12.97 -14.17 -11.04
N LEU A 90 -11.77 -14.68 -10.71
CA LEU A 90 -11.15 -14.54 -9.39
C LEU A 90 -9.95 -13.60 -9.46
N ILE A 91 -9.94 -12.53 -8.64
CA ILE A 91 -8.80 -11.63 -8.50
C ILE A 91 -8.22 -11.79 -7.09
N SER A 92 -6.98 -12.26 -7.00
CA SER A 92 -6.32 -12.56 -5.72
C SER A 92 -5.22 -11.57 -5.40
N PHE A 93 -5.12 -11.17 -4.14
CA PHE A 93 -4.15 -10.20 -3.64
C PHE A 93 -3.31 -10.81 -2.52
N LEU A 94 -2.02 -10.46 -2.46
CA LEU A 94 -1.05 -10.90 -1.47
C LEU A 94 -0.57 -12.36 -1.66
N PRO A 95 0.63 -12.72 -1.17
CA PRO A 95 1.27 -14.02 -1.47
C PRO A 95 0.47 -15.25 -1.06
N GLU A 96 -0.03 -15.32 0.19
CA GLU A 96 -0.74 -16.50 0.68
C GLU A 96 -2.07 -16.74 -0.05
N PRO A 97 -2.96 -15.73 -0.24
CA PRO A 97 -4.13 -15.88 -1.10
C PRO A 97 -3.80 -16.28 -2.53
N ASN A 98 -2.76 -15.68 -3.14
CA ASN A 98 -2.32 -16.02 -4.49
C ASN A 98 -1.91 -17.51 -4.60
N PHE A 99 -1.18 -18.03 -3.62
CA PHE A 99 -0.81 -19.45 -3.59
C PHE A 99 -2.01 -20.35 -3.42
N LEU A 100 -2.95 -19.99 -2.54
CA LEU A 100 -4.18 -20.76 -2.33
C LEU A 100 -5.02 -20.81 -3.60
N ALA A 101 -5.27 -19.67 -4.24
CA ALA A 101 -6.03 -19.58 -5.50
C ALA A 101 -5.38 -20.44 -6.59
N LEU A 102 -4.09 -20.24 -6.86
CA LEU A 102 -3.37 -20.94 -7.91
C LEU A 102 -3.17 -22.44 -7.65
N SER A 103 -3.17 -22.88 -6.39
CA SER A 103 -3.18 -24.31 -6.05
C SER A 103 -4.47 -25.01 -6.50
N LEU A 104 -5.52 -24.25 -6.76
CA LEU A 104 -6.82 -24.74 -7.23
C LEU A 104 -7.05 -24.51 -8.73
N LYS A 105 -6.12 -23.89 -9.47
CA LYS A 105 -6.29 -23.52 -10.89
C LYS A 105 -6.71 -24.67 -11.79
N ARG A 106 -6.21 -25.89 -11.55
CA ARG A 106 -6.60 -27.08 -12.33
C ARG A 106 -8.02 -27.58 -12.05
N ARG A 107 -8.65 -27.11 -10.99
CA ARG A 107 -10.00 -27.51 -10.60
C ARG A 107 -11.08 -26.64 -11.24
N PHE A 108 -10.72 -25.37 -11.55
CA PHE A 108 -11.68 -24.36 -12.00
C PHE A 108 -11.26 -23.78 -13.35
N ASP A 109 -12.23 -23.64 -14.27
CA ASP A 109 -12.02 -23.16 -15.62
C ASP A 109 -12.07 -21.62 -15.72
N PHE A 110 -12.66 -20.93 -14.72
CA PHE A 110 -12.68 -19.47 -14.72
C PHE A 110 -11.28 -18.87 -14.58
N PRO A 111 -11.03 -17.70 -15.21
CA PRO A 111 -9.74 -17.03 -15.12
C PRO A 111 -9.40 -16.57 -13.70
N MET A 112 -8.10 -16.62 -13.39
CA MET A 112 -7.53 -16.18 -12.11
C MET A 112 -6.45 -15.12 -12.37
N ILE A 113 -6.69 -13.90 -11.89
CA ILE A 113 -5.72 -12.80 -11.89
C ILE A 113 -5.07 -12.74 -10.51
N ILE A 114 -3.75 -12.61 -10.46
CA ILE A 114 -3.03 -12.35 -9.21
C ILE A 114 -2.45 -10.94 -9.19
N SER A 115 -2.44 -10.35 -8.01
CA SER A 115 -1.89 -9.02 -7.81
C SER A 115 -0.81 -9.02 -6.73
N VAL A 116 0.34 -8.38 -7.05
CA VAL A 116 1.46 -8.19 -6.13
C VAL A 116 1.47 -6.72 -5.69
N ARG A 117 1.47 -6.49 -4.37
CA ARG A 117 1.23 -5.18 -3.77
C ARG A 117 2.36 -4.65 -2.90
N ASN A 118 3.49 -5.35 -2.88
CA ASN A 118 4.68 -4.94 -2.14
C ASN A 118 5.93 -5.32 -2.93
N ASP A 119 7.12 -5.06 -2.37
CA ASP A 119 8.39 -5.46 -2.97
C ASP A 119 8.49 -6.99 -3.04
N PRO A 120 8.50 -7.60 -4.24
CA PRO A 120 8.54 -9.04 -4.37
C PRO A 120 9.86 -9.65 -3.87
N GLN A 121 10.98 -8.91 -3.87
CA GLN A 121 12.24 -9.39 -3.31
C GLN A 121 12.13 -9.62 -1.81
N LYS A 122 11.35 -8.82 -1.11
CA LYS A 122 11.09 -8.97 0.33
C LYS A 122 10.02 -10.02 0.62
N GLU A 123 8.94 -10.03 -0.17
CA GLU A 123 7.83 -10.99 0.01
C GLU A 123 8.28 -12.44 -0.25
N TYR A 124 9.09 -12.68 -1.27
CA TYR A 124 9.56 -14.02 -1.67
C TYR A 124 11.00 -14.30 -1.23
N ARG A 125 11.52 -13.62 -0.19
CA ARG A 125 12.84 -13.84 0.37
C ARG A 125 13.03 -15.26 0.92
N ASN A 126 11.99 -15.85 1.49
CA ASN A 126 12.01 -17.22 2.00
C ASN A 126 12.06 -18.21 0.83
N LYS A 127 13.01 -19.18 0.88
CA LYS A 127 13.21 -20.19 -0.19
C LYS A 127 11.93 -20.98 -0.53
N VAL A 128 11.10 -21.30 0.47
CA VAL A 128 9.82 -22.01 0.26
C VAL A 128 8.85 -21.12 -0.53
N TYR A 129 8.66 -19.87 -0.09
CA TYR A 129 7.80 -18.91 -0.80
C TYR A 129 8.31 -18.64 -2.22
N TYR A 130 9.61 -18.51 -2.40
CA TYR A 130 10.23 -18.34 -3.72
C TYR A 130 9.95 -19.54 -4.64
N THR A 131 10.13 -20.76 -4.14
CA THR A 131 9.87 -21.99 -4.91
C THR A 131 8.39 -22.12 -5.26
N LEU A 132 7.50 -21.84 -4.31
CA LEU A 132 6.06 -21.86 -4.54
C LEU A 132 5.63 -20.82 -5.57
N MET A 133 6.18 -19.61 -5.48
CA MET A 133 5.94 -18.53 -6.43
C MET A 133 6.37 -18.94 -7.84
N ARG A 134 7.60 -19.44 -8.00
CA ARG A 134 8.09 -19.88 -9.32
C ARG A 134 7.28 -21.03 -9.91
N HIS A 135 6.71 -21.90 -9.07
CA HIS A 135 5.92 -23.04 -9.52
C HIS A 135 4.46 -22.67 -9.85
N TRP A 136 3.84 -21.81 -9.04
CA TRP A 136 2.41 -21.53 -9.18
C TRP A 136 2.10 -20.29 -9.99
N TYR A 137 2.90 -19.23 -9.89
CA TYR A 137 2.58 -17.97 -10.58
C TYR A 137 2.43 -18.13 -12.10
N PRO A 138 3.28 -18.90 -12.81
CA PRO A 138 3.08 -19.11 -14.25
C PRO A 138 1.74 -19.76 -14.65
N LYS A 139 0.91 -20.16 -13.70
CA LYS A 139 -0.41 -20.78 -13.94
C LYS A 139 -1.58 -19.79 -13.90
N ALA A 140 -1.36 -18.58 -13.45
CA ALA A 140 -2.40 -17.55 -13.48
C ALA A 140 -2.67 -17.10 -14.93
N ASP A 141 -3.88 -16.63 -15.17
CA ASP A 141 -4.26 -16.12 -16.50
C ASP A 141 -3.85 -14.66 -16.68
N GLY A 142 -3.73 -13.91 -15.59
CA GLY A 142 -3.34 -12.51 -15.60
C GLY A 142 -2.58 -12.07 -14.35
N TYR A 143 -1.87 -10.95 -14.47
CA TYR A 143 -1.00 -10.42 -13.42
C TYR A 143 -1.12 -8.90 -13.35
N VAL A 144 -1.30 -8.38 -12.14
CA VAL A 144 -1.30 -6.93 -11.90
C VAL A 144 -0.17 -6.56 -10.94
N PHE A 145 0.73 -5.73 -11.43
CA PHE A 145 1.81 -5.14 -10.66
C PHE A 145 1.62 -3.63 -10.51
N GLN A 146 2.23 -3.03 -9.49
CA GLN A 146 2.11 -1.60 -9.24
C GLN A 146 3.16 -0.78 -9.98
N THR A 147 4.32 -1.38 -10.24
CA THR A 147 5.47 -0.73 -10.88
C THR A 147 6.14 -1.66 -11.89
N LYS A 148 6.87 -1.07 -12.85
CA LYS A 148 7.68 -1.84 -13.81
C LYS A 148 8.75 -2.68 -13.12
N GLN A 149 9.34 -2.16 -12.03
CA GLN A 149 10.37 -2.88 -11.26
C GLN A 149 9.78 -4.12 -10.57
N ALA A 150 8.55 -4.01 -10.02
CA ALA A 150 7.85 -5.18 -9.46
C ALA A 150 7.60 -6.24 -10.53
N GLY A 151 7.12 -5.86 -11.71
CA GLY A 151 6.90 -6.78 -12.83
C GLY A 151 8.19 -7.45 -13.33
N ALA A 152 9.29 -6.69 -13.40
CA ALA A 152 10.60 -7.19 -13.84
C ALA A 152 11.14 -8.34 -12.98
N TYR A 153 10.80 -8.40 -11.69
CA TYR A 153 11.15 -9.52 -10.82
C TYR A 153 10.61 -10.87 -11.34
N PHE A 154 9.51 -10.85 -12.06
CA PHE A 154 8.84 -12.03 -12.59
C PHE A 154 9.19 -12.35 -14.05
N ALA A 155 10.18 -11.67 -14.63
CA ALA A 155 10.64 -11.88 -16.03
C ALA A 155 11.23 -13.28 -16.31
N PHE A 156 11.34 -14.13 -15.30
CA PHE A 156 11.71 -15.53 -15.45
C PHE A 156 10.66 -16.37 -16.21
N SER A 157 9.47 -15.86 -16.41
CA SER A 157 8.38 -16.51 -17.16
C SER A 157 7.88 -15.60 -18.27
N LYS A 158 8.01 -16.06 -19.51
CA LYS A 158 7.48 -15.36 -20.69
C LYS A 158 5.97 -15.13 -20.59
N HIS A 159 5.22 -16.13 -20.12
CA HIS A 159 3.78 -16.02 -19.92
C HIS A 159 3.41 -14.87 -18.96
N ILE A 160 4.13 -14.73 -17.82
CA ILE A 160 3.90 -13.61 -16.90
C ILE A 160 4.13 -12.27 -17.61
N THR A 161 5.23 -12.16 -18.35
CA THR A 161 5.59 -10.92 -19.04
C THR A 161 4.59 -10.52 -20.13
N GLU A 162 3.99 -11.49 -20.80
CA GLU A 162 3.00 -11.26 -21.86
C GLU A 162 1.59 -10.95 -21.32
N CYS A 163 1.25 -11.46 -20.13
CA CYS A 163 -0.07 -11.34 -19.53
C CYS A 163 -0.13 -10.34 -18.35
N MET A 164 0.95 -9.58 -18.09
CA MET A 164 0.97 -8.61 -17.00
C MET A 164 0.46 -7.23 -17.42
N GLU A 165 -0.13 -6.54 -16.43
CA GLU A 165 -0.52 -5.14 -16.57
C GLU A 165 0.01 -4.33 -15.38
N MET A 166 0.40 -3.07 -15.64
CA MET A 166 0.87 -2.14 -14.61
C MET A 166 -0.27 -1.23 -14.17
N ILE A 167 -0.88 -1.56 -13.04
CA ILE A 167 -2.00 -0.79 -12.50
C ILE A 167 -1.64 -0.28 -11.10
N PRO A 168 -1.35 1.02 -10.96
CA PRO A 168 -1.05 1.65 -9.67
C PRO A 168 -2.28 1.65 -8.74
N ASN A 169 -2.06 2.08 -7.50
CA ASN A 169 -3.17 2.27 -6.56
C ASN A 169 -4.02 3.49 -6.96
N PRO A 170 -5.35 3.42 -6.81
CA PRO A 170 -6.20 4.60 -6.90
C PRO A 170 -6.02 5.48 -5.65
N LEU A 171 -6.03 6.78 -5.83
CA LEU A 171 -6.16 7.74 -4.73
C LEU A 171 -7.52 7.57 -4.03
N GLY A 172 -7.61 7.91 -2.74
CA GLY A 172 -8.88 7.93 -2.03
C GLY A 172 -9.78 9.07 -2.53
N ASN A 173 -11.10 8.82 -2.68
CA ASN A 173 -12.05 9.82 -3.16
C ASN A 173 -12.06 11.11 -2.32
N ASP A 174 -11.79 10.98 -1.03
CA ASP A 174 -11.75 12.09 -0.08
C ASP A 174 -10.54 13.03 -0.26
N TYR A 175 -9.60 12.68 -1.15
CA TYR A 175 -8.47 13.54 -1.55
C TYR A 175 -8.69 14.29 -2.86
N LEU A 176 -9.77 14.01 -3.62
CA LEU A 176 -10.00 14.60 -4.93
C LEU A 176 -10.38 16.10 -4.86
N GLU A 177 -11.06 16.49 -3.80
CA GLU A 177 -11.56 17.86 -3.59
C GLU A 177 -10.83 18.61 -2.47
N LEU A 178 -9.68 18.06 -2.05
CA LEU A 178 -8.94 18.65 -0.95
C LEU A 178 -8.30 19.96 -1.38
N LYS A 179 -8.70 21.04 -0.74
CA LYS A 179 -8.03 22.34 -0.89
C LYS A 179 -6.71 22.32 -0.12
N ARG A 180 -5.67 22.81 -0.77
CA ARG A 180 -4.39 23.04 -0.11
C ARG A 180 -4.55 23.96 1.10
N ALA A 181 -3.74 23.73 2.15
CA ALA A 181 -3.74 24.59 3.30
C ALA A 181 -3.18 26.00 2.97
N ASP A 182 -3.79 27.03 3.50
CA ASP A 182 -3.38 28.43 3.29
C ASP A 182 -2.06 28.78 4.03
N HIS A 183 -1.72 28.00 5.04
CA HIS A 183 -0.49 28.18 5.83
C HIS A 183 0.03 26.82 6.32
N ARG A 184 1.35 26.74 6.56
CA ARG A 184 2.00 25.59 7.15
C ARG A 184 2.21 25.76 8.65
N GLU A 185 1.99 24.68 9.38
CA GLU A 185 2.36 24.55 10.78
C GLU A 185 3.80 24.03 10.88
N LYS A 186 4.54 24.44 11.92
CA LYS A 186 5.93 24.01 12.12
C LYS A 186 6.00 22.54 12.56
N LYS A 187 5.51 21.65 11.70
CA LYS A 187 5.50 20.22 11.97
C LYS A 187 5.92 19.40 10.75
N ILE A 188 6.67 18.36 11.04
CA ILE A 188 7.02 17.26 10.13
C ILE A 188 6.07 16.12 10.46
N VAL A 189 5.58 15.40 9.45
CA VAL A 189 4.66 14.28 9.65
C VAL A 189 5.16 13.01 8.98
N HIS A 190 4.89 11.88 9.63
CA HIS A 190 5.07 10.55 9.07
C HIS A 190 3.78 9.75 9.29
N VAL A 191 3.37 8.97 8.27
CA VAL A 191 2.20 8.10 8.35
C VAL A 191 2.58 6.70 7.91
N GLY A 192 2.42 5.73 8.80
CA GLY A 192 2.73 4.33 8.49
C GLY A 192 2.70 3.42 9.71
N ARG A 193 2.62 2.11 9.46
CA ARG A 193 2.73 1.11 10.53
C ARG A 193 4.09 1.25 11.24
N LEU A 194 4.12 1.09 12.55
CA LEU A 194 5.35 1.10 13.32
C LEU A 194 6.02 -0.28 13.23
N ASP A 195 6.67 -0.55 12.11
CA ASP A 195 7.35 -1.81 11.81
C ASP A 195 8.70 -1.56 11.10
N PRO A 196 9.58 -2.58 11.00
CA PRO A 196 10.91 -2.43 10.39
C PRO A 196 10.88 -1.92 8.95
N GLN A 197 9.82 -2.22 8.18
CA GLN A 197 9.70 -1.78 6.80
C GLN A 197 9.71 -0.25 6.66
N LYS A 198 9.02 0.43 7.61
CA LYS A 198 8.84 1.89 7.58
C LYS A 198 10.04 2.67 8.12
N ASN A 199 10.97 1.98 8.78
CA ASN A 199 12.25 2.51 9.29
C ASN A 199 12.14 3.89 9.94
N GLN A 200 11.23 4.02 10.94
CA GLN A 200 11.07 5.26 11.68
C GLN A 200 12.33 5.64 12.47
N ILE A 201 13.22 4.68 12.76
CA ILE A 201 14.52 4.94 13.38
C ILE A 201 15.37 5.88 12.51
N LEU A 202 15.41 5.64 11.20
CA LEU A 202 16.09 6.51 10.24
C LEU A 202 15.54 7.94 10.31
N LEU A 203 14.21 8.09 10.33
CA LEU A 203 13.54 9.39 10.44
C LEU A 203 13.88 10.10 11.76
N LEU A 204 13.76 9.39 12.88
CA LEU A 204 14.09 9.95 14.21
C LEU A 204 15.53 10.46 14.26
N ASN A 205 16.47 9.67 13.75
CA ASN A 205 17.88 10.06 13.71
C ASN A 205 18.13 11.27 12.77
N ALA A 206 17.50 11.32 11.62
CA ALA A 206 17.57 12.47 10.72
C ALA A 206 16.99 13.74 11.38
N CYS A 207 15.89 13.60 12.12
CA CYS A 207 15.26 14.71 12.83
C CYS A 207 16.12 15.30 13.96
N LYS A 208 17.08 14.56 14.55
CA LYS A 208 18.01 15.14 15.54
C LYS A 208 18.77 16.34 14.95
N SER A 209 19.33 16.20 13.74
CA SER A 209 20.04 17.28 13.05
C SER A 209 19.09 18.39 12.61
N VAL A 210 17.89 18.03 12.13
CA VAL A 210 16.85 19.01 11.76
C VAL A 210 16.45 19.87 12.94
N PHE A 211 16.15 19.28 14.10
CA PHE A 211 15.72 20.03 15.29
C PHE A 211 16.82 20.83 15.96
N GLN A 212 18.09 20.46 15.73
CA GLN A 212 19.22 21.30 16.15
C GLN A 212 19.25 22.62 15.37
N LYS A 213 18.93 22.58 14.06
CA LYS A 213 18.91 23.75 13.17
C LYS A 213 17.58 24.52 13.28
N TYR A 214 16.47 23.79 13.43
CA TYR A 214 15.10 24.33 13.48
C TYR A 214 14.36 23.88 14.76
N PRO A 215 14.71 24.44 15.92
CA PRO A 215 14.21 23.97 17.21
C PRO A 215 12.71 24.20 17.43
N GLU A 216 12.06 25.00 16.63
CA GLU A 216 10.62 25.26 16.70
C GLU A 216 9.76 24.19 16.04
N TYR A 217 10.36 23.27 15.26
CA TYR A 217 9.62 22.19 14.60
C TYR A 217 9.43 20.98 15.51
N THR A 218 8.40 20.20 15.21
CA THR A 218 8.08 18.93 15.86
C THR A 218 7.83 17.84 14.83
N LEU A 219 7.89 16.58 15.26
CA LEU A 219 7.56 15.41 14.45
C LEU A 219 6.32 14.73 15.02
N GLU A 220 5.29 14.57 14.18
CA GLU A 220 4.11 13.76 14.47
C GLU A 220 4.17 12.46 13.67
N ILE A 221 4.06 11.32 14.37
CA ILE A 221 4.06 9.98 13.78
C ILE A 221 2.69 9.35 13.97
N TYR A 222 2.01 9.08 12.86
CA TYR A 222 0.68 8.48 12.81
C TYR A 222 0.77 7.02 12.42
N GLY A 223 0.09 6.16 13.16
CA GLY A 223 0.03 4.72 12.99
C GLY A 223 0.39 3.95 14.25
N GLU A 224 0.20 2.65 14.19
CA GLU A 224 0.46 1.70 15.28
C GLU A 224 1.35 0.57 14.81
N GLY A 225 1.95 -0.17 15.74
CA GLY A 225 2.75 -1.34 15.43
C GLY A 225 3.68 -1.76 16.56
N LYS A 226 4.35 -2.88 16.32
CA LYS A 226 5.16 -3.56 17.33
C LYS A 226 6.38 -2.78 17.82
N LEU A 227 6.84 -1.77 17.05
CA LEU A 227 8.00 -0.96 17.39
C LEU A 227 7.66 0.27 18.25
N LEU A 228 6.39 0.51 18.62
CA LEU A 228 6.01 1.70 19.38
C LEU A 228 6.86 1.90 20.63
N LYS A 229 7.07 0.84 21.43
CA LYS A 229 7.86 0.92 22.68
C LYS A 229 9.32 1.32 22.41
N GLU A 230 9.95 0.71 21.42
CA GLU A 230 11.33 1.01 21.02
C GLU A 230 11.46 2.44 20.51
N LEU A 231 10.58 2.84 19.60
CA LEU A 231 10.57 4.19 19.01
C LEU A 231 10.32 5.26 20.07
N THR A 232 9.45 4.98 21.07
CA THR A 232 9.22 5.90 22.20
C THR A 232 10.47 6.08 23.05
N GLN A 233 11.29 5.02 23.24
CA GLN A 233 12.56 5.13 23.96
C GLN A 233 13.55 6.02 23.19
N VAL A 234 13.70 5.81 21.88
CA VAL A 234 14.57 6.64 21.03
C VAL A 234 14.12 8.10 21.01
N ALA A 235 12.81 8.35 21.04
CA ALA A 235 12.26 9.71 21.09
C ALA A 235 12.55 10.48 22.40
N GLN A 236 13.05 9.80 23.44
CA GLN A 236 13.51 10.46 24.69
C GLN A 236 15.00 10.83 24.65
N GLU A 237 15.74 10.46 23.61
CA GLU A 237 17.15 10.79 23.47
C GLU A 237 17.36 12.31 23.29
N PRO A 238 18.57 12.81 23.65
CA PRO A 238 18.92 14.22 23.42
C PRO A 238 18.71 14.65 21.97
N GLY A 239 18.09 15.81 21.77
CA GLY A 239 17.71 16.34 20.46
C GLY A 239 16.33 15.91 19.94
N LEU A 240 15.68 14.90 20.55
CA LEU A 240 14.33 14.46 20.21
C LEU A 240 13.32 14.64 21.34
N ALA A 241 13.80 14.66 22.59
CA ALA A 241 12.94 14.75 23.78
C ALA A 241 12.02 15.97 23.71
N GLY A 242 10.70 15.74 23.87
CA GLY A 242 9.66 16.77 23.78
C GLY A 242 9.34 17.26 22.36
N LYS A 243 9.99 16.71 21.31
CA LYS A 243 9.79 17.09 19.90
C LYS A 243 9.01 16.06 19.08
N VAL A 244 8.89 14.82 19.57
CA VAL A 244 8.28 13.71 18.86
C VAL A 244 6.98 13.30 19.53
N GLN A 245 5.91 13.18 18.76
CA GLN A 245 4.61 12.73 19.21
C GLN A 245 4.16 11.50 18.41
N PHE A 246 3.82 10.42 19.11
CA PHE A 246 3.16 9.25 18.53
C PHE A 246 1.65 9.40 18.66
N CYS A 247 0.96 9.59 17.53
CA CYS A 247 -0.45 9.96 17.50
C CYS A 247 -1.40 8.75 17.37
N GLY A 248 -0.84 7.52 17.18
CA GLY A 248 -1.63 6.33 16.93
C GLY A 248 -2.45 6.39 15.64
N ASN A 249 -3.49 5.57 15.56
CA ASN A 249 -4.45 5.61 14.46
C ASN A 249 -5.54 6.65 14.76
N VAL A 250 -5.79 7.53 13.78
CA VAL A 250 -6.79 8.60 13.89
C VAL A 250 -7.77 8.56 12.72
N GLY A 251 -9.04 8.84 12.98
CA GLY A 251 -10.08 8.84 11.95
C GLY A 251 -10.04 10.06 11.03
N ASP A 252 -9.49 11.19 11.53
CA ASP A 252 -9.41 12.49 10.84
C ASP A 252 -8.00 12.83 10.35
N LEU A 253 -7.21 11.80 9.99
CA LEU A 253 -5.80 11.90 9.59
C LEU A 253 -5.55 13.04 8.59
N LYS A 254 -6.35 13.10 7.53
CA LYS A 254 -6.29 14.10 6.48
C LYS A 254 -6.26 15.55 7.03
N LYS A 255 -7.18 15.86 7.95
CA LYS A 255 -7.26 17.20 8.57
C LYS A 255 -6.05 17.51 9.43
N ARG A 256 -5.48 16.48 10.08
CA ARG A 256 -4.33 16.63 10.97
C ARG A 256 -3.05 16.90 10.23
N ILE A 257 -2.83 16.21 9.10
CA ILE A 257 -1.57 16.30 8.36
C ILE A 257 -1.54 17.42 7.32
N GLN A 258 -2.69 17.88 6.79
CA GLN A 258 -2.74 18.78 5.62
C GLN A 258 -1.97 20.10 5.77
N LYS A 259 -1.77 20.55 7.02
CA LYS A 259 -1.00 21.76 7.34
C LYS A 259 0.47 21.50 7.65
N ALA A 260 0.94 20.27 7.54
CA ALA A 260 2.34 19.95 7.81
C ALA A 260 3.28 20.68 6.83
N SER A 261 4.44 21.10 7.32
CA SER A 261 5.48 21.69 6.48
C SER A 261 6.12 20.66 5.56
N VAL A 262 6.31 19.42 6.06
CA VAL A 262 6.91 18.31 5.29
C VAL A 262 6.29 16.99 5.73
N PHE A 263 5.98 16.15 4.75
CA PHE A 263 5.69 14.73 4.95
C PHE A 263 6.93 13.90 4.62
N VAL A 264 7.28 12.94 5.48
CA VAL A 264 8.46 12.09 5.27
C VAL A 264 8.07 10.62 5.23
N LEU A 265 8.52 9.91 4.18
CA LEU A 265 8.49 8.46 4.08
C LEU A 265 9.91 7.91 4.14
N SER A 266 10.28 7.25 5.24
CA SER A 266 11.63 6.73 5.50
C SER A 266 11.80 5.23 5.23
N SER A 267 10.89 4.62 4.47
CA SER A 267 10.77 3.19 4.29
C SER A 267 12.00 2.54 3.62
N ASP A 268 12.32 1.32 4.04
CA ASP A 268 13.37 0.52 3.40
C ASP A 268 12.89 -0.12 2.09
N TYR A 269 11.61 -0.39 1.95
CA TYR A 269 10.97 -0.93 0.74
C TYR A 269 9.46 -0.65 0.75
N GLU A 270 8.91 -0.44 -0.44
CA GLU A 270 7.48 -0.21 -0.67
C GLU A 270 7.04 -0.83 -2.00
N GLY A 271 5.77 -1.24 -2.06
CA GLY A 271 5.10 -1.40 -3.36
C GLY A 271 4.74 -0.01 -3.90
N MET A 272 3.50 0.40 -3.68
CA MET A 272 3.06 1.78 -3.93
C MET A 272 2.54 2.37 -2.61
N PRO A 273 3.24 3.36 -2.02
CA PRO A 273 2.92 3.87 -0.69
C PRO A 273 1.72 4.82 -0.72
N ASN A 274 0.55 4.34 -0.30
CA ASN A 274 -0.68 5.16 -0.25
C ASN A 274 -0.50 6.44 0.57
N ALA A 275 0.18 6.37 1.73
CA ALA A 275 0.41 7.54 2.58
C ALA A 275 1.20 8.65 1.87
N LEU A 276 2.15 8.29 1.00
CA LEU A 276 2.87 9.25 0.16
C LEU A 276 1.94 9.86 -0.90
N MET A 277 1.14 9.03 -1.58
CA MET A 277 0.14 9.51 -2.56
C MET A 277 -0.84 10.47 -1.90
N GLU A 278 -1.32 10.14 -0.72
CA GLU A 278 -2.26 10.95 0.07
C GLU A 278 -1.65 12.28 0.50
N ALA A 279 -0.39 12.28 0.94
CA ALA A 279 0.34 13.50 1.28
C ALA A 279 0.57 14.40 0.05
N MET A 280 0.98 13.83 -1.09
CA MET A 280 1.13 14.55 -2.36
C MET A 280 -0.19 15.16 -2.83
N ALA A 281 -1.29 14.41 -2.75
CA ALA A 281 -2.62 14.90 -3.11
C ALA A 281 -3.14 16.00 -2.17
N ALA A 282 -2.75 15.95 -0.88
CA ALA A 282 -3.05 17.00 0.08
C ALA A 282 -2.17 18.26 -0.13
N GLY A 283 -1.27 18.24 -1.11
CA GLY A 283 -0.35 19.34 -1.39
C GLY A 283 0.64 19.58 -0.26
N ILE A 284 1.05 18.54 0.44
CA ILE A 284 2.11 18.62 1.46
C ILE A 284 3.45 18.39 0.76
N PRO A 285 4.46 19.25 0.98
CA PRO A 285 5.82 18.98 0.50
C PRO A 285 6.33 17.62 1.00
N VAL A 286 6.88 16.80 0.11
CA VAL A 286 7.23 15.41 0.44
C VAL A 286 8.71 15.10 0.29
N VAL A 287 9.24 14.31 1.22
CA VAL A 287 10.54 13.67 1.15
C VAL A 287 10.34 12.17 1.30
N SER A 288 10.91 11.37 0.42
CA SER A 288 10.83 9.90 0.49
C SER A 288 12.17 9.26 0.22
N THR A 289 12.42 8.12 0.84
CA THR A 289 13.49 7.22 0.40
C THR A 289 13.15 6.66 -0.98
N ASP A 290 14.14 6.58 -1.87
CA ASP A 290 14.07 5.88 -3.17
C ASP A 290 14.19 4.37 -2.94
N CYS A 291 13.16 3.81 -2.34
CA CYS A 291 13.20 2.41 -1.93
C CYS A 291 12.87 1.44 -3.07
N PRO A 292 13.41 0.20 -2.97
CA PRO A 292 13.19 -0.85 -3.95
C PRO A 292 11.72 -1.10 -4.24
N CYS A 293 11.49 -1.71 -5.38
CA CYS A 293 10.26 -1.86 -6.11
C CYS A 293 9.81 -0.56 -6.81
N GLY A 294 10.46 0.58 -6.53
CA GLY A 294 10.33 1.83 -7.29
C GLY A 294 8.99 2.55 -7.14
N GLY A 295 8.21 2.26 -6.08
CA GLY A 295 6.95 2.95 -5.82
C GLY A 295 7.13 4.45 -5.60
N PRO A 296 8.00 4.89 -4.67
CA PRO A 296 8.30 6.31 -4.49
C PRO A 296 8.83 6.98 -5.76
N ALA A 297 9.79 6.38 -6.47
CA ALA A 297 10.32 6.91 -7.72
C ALA A 297 9.31 6.93 -8.89
N TYR A 298 8.25 6.12 -8.82
CA TYR A 298 7.14 6.21 -9.77
C TYR A 298 6.24 7.42 -9.50
N LEU A 299 6.12 7.84 -8.24
CA LEU A 299 5.30 8.97 -7.81
C LEU A 299 6.07 10.31 -7.86
N ILE A 300 7.34 10.30 -7.41
CA ILE A 300 8.18 11.48 -7.25
C ILE A 300 9.19 11.57 -8.39
N GLN A 301 9.22 12.72 -9.04
CA GLN A 301 10.33 13.20 -9.85
C GLN A 301 11.17 14.13 -8.96
N ASP A 302 12.36 13.65 -8.54
CA ASP A 302 13.21 14.39 -7.60
C ASP A 302 13.48 15.82 -8.06
N GLY A 303 13.35 16.75 -7.13
CA GLY A 303 13.53 18.18 -7.37
C GLY A 303 12.38 18.89 -8.09
N SER A 304 11.35 18.16 -8.56
CA SER A 304 10.21 18.71 -9.28
C SER A 304 8.92 18.68 -8.44
N ASN A 305 8.55 17.52 -7.90
CA ASN A 305 7.31 17.35 -7.14
C ASN A 305 7.52 16.69 -5.77
N GLY A 306 8.76 16.69 -5.29
CA GLY A 306 9.21 16.16 -4.01
C GLY A 306 10.68 15.83 -4.03
N ARG A 307 11.20 15.28 -2.94
CA ARG A 307 12.61 14.86 -2.82
C ARG A 307 12.70 13.35 -2.65
N LEU A 308 13.64 12.74 -3.39
CA LEU A 308 14.03 11.33 -3.23
C LEU A 308 15.44 11.25 -2.68
N VAL A 309 15.64 10.43 -1.65
CA VAL A 309 16.95 10.21 -1.02
C VAL A 309 17.27 8.71 -0.98
N PRO A 310 18.56 8.31 -0.94
CA PRO A 310 18.93 6.90 -0.82
C PRO A 310 18.35 6.24 0.44
N VAL A 311 18.01 4.96 0.35
CA VAL A 311 17.57 4.17 1.50
C VAL A 311 18.67 4.09 2.55
N GLY A 312 18.32 4.35 3.82
CA GLY A 312 19.25 4.27 4.95
C GLY A 312 20.20 5.46 5.06
N ASP A 313 20.15 6.42 4.16
CA ASP A 313 21.00 7.61 4.21
C ASP A 313 20.37 8.70 5.10
N GLN A 314 20.81 8.72 6.35
CA GLN A 314 20.34 9.69 7.35
C GLN A 314 20.71 11.13 7.00
N GLU A 315 21.90 11.35 6.45
CA GLU A 315 22.39 12.69 6.14
C GLU A 315 21.61 13.27 4.95
N ALA A 316 21.42 12.50 3.89
CA ALA A 316 20.60 12.90 2.75
C ALA A 316 19.15 13.19 3.16
N LEU A 317 18.57 12.35 4.04
CA LEU A 317 17.20 12.55 4.56
C LEU A 317 17.11 13.86 5.36
N SER A 318 18.04 14.09 6.28
CA SER A 318 18.11 15.33 7.08
C SER A 318 18.29 16.56 6.19
N ALA A 319 19.17 16.49 5.18
CA ALA A 319 19.43 17.59 4.25
C ALA A 319 18.20 17.92 3.40
N ALA A 320 17.49 16.90 2.87
CA ALA A 320 16.28 17.08 2.08
C ALA A 320 15.13 17.70 2.89
N ILE A 321 14.95 17.24 4.14
CA ILE A 321 13.97 17.86 5.05
C ILE A 321 14.34 19.33 5.30
N SER A 322 15.60 19.59 5.66
CA SER A 322 16.11 20.95 5.97
C SER A 322 15.94 21.88 4.77
N GLU A 323 16.21 21.41 3.55
CA GLU A 323 16.03 22.21 2.32
C GLU A 323 14.59 22.70 2.15
N LEU A 324 13.59 21.82 2.36
CA LEU A 324 12.18 22.20 2.23
C LEU A 324 11.72 23.16 3.35
N LEU A 325 12.30 23.04 4.55
CA LEU A 325 12.02 23.98 5.64
C LEU A 325 12.67 25.35 5.42
N GLU A 326 13.85 25.39 4.79
CA GLU A 326 14.63 26.60 4.54
C GLU A 326 14.13 27.39 3.33
N LYS A 327 13.54 26.67 2.33
CA LYS A 327 13.09 27.24 1.05
C LYS A 327 11.58 27.02 0.88
N PRO A 328 10.71 27.73 1.61
CA PRO A 328 9.27 27.50 1.59
C PRO A 328 8.66 27.72 0.18
N GLU A 329 9.18 28.63 -0.62
CA GLU A 329 8.70 28.85 -1.99
C GLU A 329 8.95 27.62 -2.88
N LEU A 330 10.14 27.01 -2.80
CA LEU A 330 10.46 25.76 -3.50
C LEU A 330 9.57 24.60 -3.02
N ALA A 331 9.37 24.50 -1.70
CA ALA A 331 8.51 23.48 -1.10
C ALA A 331 7.06 23.58 -1.59
N GLU A 332 6.52 24.80 -1.70
CA GLU A 332 5.18 25.02 -2.20
C GLU A 332 5.06 24.79 -3.72
N GLU A 333 6.06 25.11 -4.51
CA GLU A 333 6.12 24.75 -5.94
C GLU A 333 6.11 23.24 -6.14
N MET A 334 6.96 22.51 -5.39
CA MET A 334 6.96 21.04 -5.43
C MET A 334 5.61 20.44 -5.00
N ALA A 335 4.97 21.01 -3.97
CA ALA A 335 3.67 20.55 -3.50
C ALA A 335 2.57 20.76 -4.56
N GLU A 336 2.58 21.87 -5.28
CA GLU A 336 1.66 22.11 -6.40
C GLU A 336 1.87 21.10 -7.53
N ASN A 337 3.12 20.88 -7.92
CA ASN A 337 3.48 19.87 -8.92
C ASN A 337 3.07 18.45 -8.47
N ALA A 338 3.16 18.17 -7.17
CA ALA A 338 2.70 16.90 -6.59
C ALA A 338 1.18 16.73 -6.74
N ILE A 339 0.39 17.76 -6.48
CA ILE A 339 -1.08 17.73 -6.71
C ILE A 339 -1.38 17.42 -8.18
N GLN A 340 -0.70 18.08 -9.12
CA GLN A 340 -0.93 17.84 -10.56
C GLN A 340 -0.58 16.39 -10.93
N ARG A 341 0.54 15.87 -10.40
CA ARG A 341 0.94 14.46 -10.61
C ARG A 341 -0.12 13.49 -10.09
N MET A 342 -0.74 13.76 -8.94
CA MET A 342 -1.74 12.87 -8.33
C MET A 342 -3.03 12.76 -9.14
N LYS A 343 -3.32 13.66 -10.06
CA LYS A 343 -4.48 13.54 -10.97
C LYS A 343 -4.44 12.28 -11.83
N GLU A 344 -3.24 11.79 -12.18
CA GLU A 344 -3.09 10.55 -12.94
C GLU A 344 -3.51 9.29 -12.15
N PHE A 345 -3.66 9.42 -10.83
CA PHE A 345 -4.05 8.33 -9.92
C PHE A 345 -5.48 8.47 -9.40
N TYR A 346 -6.26 9.36 -10.01
CA TYR A 346 -7.66 9.49 -9.65
C TYR A 346 -8.41 8.17 -9.89
N PRO A 347 -9.34 7.83 -9.01
CA PRO A 347 -10.05 6.55 -9.05
C PRO A 347 -10.59 6.19 -10.42
N GLU A 348 -11.23 7.12 -11.11
CA GLU A 348 -11.81 6.91 -12.43
C GLU A 348 -10.79 6.38 -13.44
N GLN A 349 -9.59 6.96 -13.47
CA GLN A 349 -8.53 6.55 -14.39
C GLN A 349 -7.98 5.16 -14.05
N ILE A 350 -7.81 4.87 -12.76
CA ILE A 350 -7.28 3.59 -12.30
C ILE A 350 -8.32 2.49 -12.46
N TYR A 351 -9.61 2.77 -12.19
CA TYR A 351 -10.69 1.82 -12.39
C TYR A 351 -10.92 1.52 -13.87
N ALA A 352 -10.77 2.52 -14.76
CA ALA A 352 -10.80 2.29 -16.20
C ALA A 352 -9.70 1.30 -16.64
N LYS A 353 -8.45 1.46 -16.17
CA LYS A 353 -7.36 0.51 -16.44
C LYS A 353 -7.67 -0.90 -15.94
N TRP A 354 -8.22 -1.02 -14.72
CA TRP A 354 -8.68 -2.31 -14.22
C TRP A 354 -9.80 -2.89 -15.07
N GLY A 355 -10.78 -2.07 -15.49
CA GLY A 355 -11.88 -2.48 -16.36
C GLY A 355 -11.39 -3.01 -17.69
N GLU A 356 -10.53 -2.26 -18.38
CA GLU A 356 -9.91 -2.69 -19.63
C GLU A 356 -9.16 -4.02 -19.48
N TYR A 357 -8.46 -4.20 -18.38
CA TYR A 357 -7.72 -5.42 -18.11
C TYR A 357 -8.66 -6.60 -17.81
N ILE A 358 -9.67 -6.41 -16.97
CA ILE A 358 -10.66 -7.43 -16.61
C ILE A 358 -11.46 -7.88 -17.83
N HIS A 359 -11.85 -6.96 -18.72
CA HIS A 359 -12.58 -7.29 -19.95
C HIS A 359 -11.83 -8.23 -20.90
N LYS A 360 -10.51 -8.41 -20.73
CA LYS A 360 -9.76 -9.44 -21.49
C LYS A 360 -10.11 -10.87 -21.05
N PHE A 361 -10.78 -11.03 -19.91
CA PHE A 361 -11.04 -12.34 -19.29
C PHE A 361 -12.54 -12.68 -19.16
N ILE A 362 -13.43 -11.66 -19.16
CA ILE A 362 -14.89 -11.87 -18.95
C ILE A 362 -15.76 -11.01 -19.89
#